data_2fac5cae565342ecf7d2b5922cefbf6a
#
_entry.id   2fac5cae565342ecf7d2b5922cefbf6a
#
_cell.length_a   1.000
_cell.length_b   1.000
_cell.length_c   1.000
_cell.angle_alpha   90.00
_cell.angle_beta   90.00
_cell.angle_gamma   90.00
#
_symmetry.space_group_name_H-M   'P 1'
#
loop_
_entity.id
_entity.type
_entity.pdbx_description
1 polymer ?
#
loop_
_entity_poly.entity_id
_entity_poly.type
_entity_poly.pdbx_seq_one_letter_code
_entity_poly.pdbx_strand_id
1 'polypeptide(L)'
;MWGATPFDQLMCRIQFHQLRYDGDFTPPSEQGSLIYPGNVGVFNWPSVAVDPVRQILFGAPNYLAFVSRLVKREDVPEDARMGGGEQGLQPNLGAPYMVSLEPFLSPLGLPCQSPPWGYVTA
;
A
#
# COMPACT_ATOMS: atom_id res chain seq x y z
N MET A 1 12.10 9.67 0.85
CA MET A 1 11.73 9.08 -0.45
C MET A 1 12.94 8.46 -1.09
N TRP A 2 12.78 7.30 -1.66
CA TRP A 2 13.83 6.55 -2.36
C TRP A 2 13.45 6.40 -3.84
N GLY A 3 14.42 6.10 -4.69
CA GLY A 3 14.23 5.80 -6.10
C GLY A 3 15.49 5.14 -6.65
N ALA A 4 15.35 4.29 -7.67
CA ALA A 4 16.45 3.57 -8.28
C ALA A 4 17.47 4.49 -8.99
N THR A 5 17.03 5.67 -9.39
CA THR A 5 17.83 6.75 -9.97
C THR A 5 17.46 8.08 -9.35
N PRO A 6 18.28 9.14 -9.46
CA PRO A 6 17.92 10.48 -8.99
C PRO A 6 16.63 11.03 -9.61
N PHE A 7 16.36 10.70 -10.87
CA PHE A 7 15.14 11.09 -11.55
C PHE A 7 13.92 10.33 -10.97
N ASP A 8 14.03 9.03 -10.78
CA ASP A 8 12.99 8.21 -10.19
C ASP A 8 12.67 8.66 -8.76
N GLN A 9 13.70 8.98 -7.97
CA GLN A 9 13.55 9.55 -6.63
C GLN A 9 12.82 10.90 -6.66
N LEU A 10 13.11 11.76 -7.64
CA LEU A 10 12.41 13.03 -7.81
C LEU A 10 10.92 12.80 -8.09
N MET A 11 10.59 11.85 -8.96
CA MET A 11 9.20 11.50 -9.25
C MET A 11 8.46 10.97 -8.02
N CYS A 12 9.10 10.11 -7.24
CA CYS A 12 8.54 9.66 -5.95
C CYS A 12 8.26 10.83 -5.00
N ARG A 13 9.15 11.82 -4.94
CA ARG A 13 8.93 13.02 -4.10
C ARG A 13 7.77 13.86 -4.59
N ILE A 14 7.66 14.07 -5.90
CA ILE A 14 6.54 14.82 -6.50
C ILE A 14 5.22 14.11 -6.18
N GLN A 15 5.14 12.80 -6.42
CA GLN A 15 3.95 12.00 -6.12
C GLN A 15 3.58 12.06 -4.63
N PHE A 16 4.57 11.96 -3.73
CA PHE A 16 4.33 12.07 -2.30
C PHE A 16 3.69 13.41 -1.90
N HIS A 17 4.17 14.52 -2.46
CA HIS A 17 3.61 15.85 -2.17
C HIS A 17 2.21 16.08 -2.74
N GLN A 18 1.77 15.22 -3.65
CA GLN A 18 0.39 15.22 -4.17
C GLN A 18 -0.58 14.43 -3.29
N LEU A 19 -0.07 13.63 -2.36
CA LEU A 19 -0.86 12.84 -1.45
C LEU A 19 -1.06 13.54 -0.11
N ARG A 20 -2.12 13.16 0.58
CA ARG A 20 -2.35 13.55 1.96
C ARG A 20 -1.57 12.63 2.90
N TYR A 21 -0.79 13.20 3.78
CA TYR A 21 -0.13 12.49 4.87
C TYR A 21 0.00 13.41 6.09
N ASP A 22 -0.88 13.24 7.05
CA ASP A 22 -0.98 14.04 8.29
C ASP A 22 -0.34 13.31 9.48
N GLY A 23 0.44 12.27 9.24
CA GLY A 23 1.02 11.37 10.23
C GLY A 23 0.30 10.02 10.29
N ASP A 24 0.55 9.28 11.37
CA ASP A 24 -0.11 8.00 11.63
C ASP A 24 -1.63 8.20 11.72
N PHE A 25 -2.40 7.23 11.22
CA PHE A 25 -3.86 7.27 11.18
C PHE A 25 -4.46 8.34 10.25
N THR A 26 -3.72 8.83 9.26
CA THR A 26 -4.30 9.70 8.20
C THR A 26 -5.46 8.97 7.53
N PRO A 27 -6.70 9.50 7.58
CA PRO A 27 -7.84 8.82 6.98
C PRO A 27 -7.78 8.84 5.45
N PRO A 28 -8.40 7.85 4.77
CA PRO A 28 -8.57 7.89 3.32
C PRO A 28 -9.23 9.18 2.86
N SER A 29 -8.85 9.68 1.68
CA SER A 29 -9.35 10.92 1.09
C SER A 29 -9.52 10.82 -0.41
N GLU A 30 -10.28 11.73 -1.02
CA GLU A 30 -10.41 11.83 -2.48
C GLU A 30 -9.08 12.24 -3.13
N GLN A 31 -8.27 13.04 -2.44
CA GLN A 31 -6.90 13.39 -2.88
C GLN A 31 -6.00 12.16 -2.99
N GLY A 32 -6.24 11.15 -2.17
CA GLY A 32 -5.39 10.00 -1.94
C GLY A 32 -4.52 10.18 -0.70
N SER A 33 -4.59 9.23 0.21
CA SER A 33 -3.83 9.23 1.46
C SER A 33 -2.77 8.15 1.45
N LEU A 34 -1.55 8.49 1.87
CA LEU A 34 -0.48 7.51 2.03
C LEU A 34 -0.70 6.69 3.30
N ILE A 35 -0.61 5.38 3.17
CA ILE A 35 -0.70 4.40 4.26
C ILE A 35 0.65 3.69 4.39
N TYR A 36 1.22 3.72 5.58
CA TYR A 36 2.46 2.99 5.87
C TYR A 36 2.44 2.44 7.30
N PRO A 37 2.68 1.14 7.50
CA PRO A 37 2.68 0.10 6.47
C PRO A 37 1.35 0.04 5.72
N GLY A 38 1.37 -0.49 4.49
CA GLY A 38 0.18 -0.59 3.66
C GLY A 38 -0.87 -1.57 4.21
N ASN A 39 -2.00 -1.65 3.53
CA ASN A 39 -3.12 -2.50 3.92
C ASN A 39 -2.82 -4.01 3.90
N VAL A 40 -1.75 -4.44 3.25
CA VAL A 40 -1.23 -5.82 3.36
C VAL A 40 -0.67 -6.14 4.75
N GLY A 41 -0.49 -5.10 5.60
CA GLY A 41 0.03 -5.23 6.96
C GLY A 41 1.52 -5.53 7.03
N VAL A 42 2.08 -5.51 8.24
CA VAL A 42 3.45 -5.96 8.50
C VAL A 42 3.49 -7.48 8.46
N PHE A 43 2.64 -8.12 9.25
CA PHE A 43 2.42 -9.55 9.25
C PHE A 43 1.01 -9.82 8.73
N ASN A 44 0.92 -10.27 7.48
CA ASN A 44 -0.31 -10.84 6.97
C ASN A 44 -0.33 -12.34 7.28
N TRP A 45 -1.49 -12.93 7.31
CA TRP A 45 -1.61 -14.38 7.34
C TRP A 45 -1.22 -14.93 5.97
N PRO A 46 -0.32 -15.85 5.77
CA PRO A 46 0.41 -16.79 6.62
C PRO A 46 1.87 -16.37 6.89
N SER A 47 2.14 -15.16 7.33
CA SER A 47 3.51 -14.62 7.45
C SER A 47 4.29 -15.13 8.67
N VAL A 48 3.71 -16.07 9.44
CA VAL A 48 4.34 -16.63 10.63
C VAL A 48 4.28 -18.15 10.58
N ALA A 49 5.42 -18.80 10.84
CA ALA A 49 5.53 -20.24 10.99
C ALA A 49 6.29 -20.58 12.29
N VAL A 50 5.94 -21.69 12.93
CA VAL A 50 6.57 -22.12 14.18
C VAL A 50 7.17 -23.51 14.03
N ASP A 51 8.43 -23.66 14.44
CA ASP A 51 9.06 -24.98 14.67
C ASP A 51 8.97 -25.27 16.18
N PRO A 52 8.03 -26.14 16.59
CA PRO A 52 7.85 -26.41 18.02
C PRO A 52 8.96 -27.26 18.61
N VAL A 53 9.72 -27.97 17.80
CA VAL A 53 10.82 -28.84 18.25
C VAL A 53 12.05 -27.98 18.61
N ARG A 54 12.37 -27.01 17.77
CA ARG A 54 13.50 -26.09 18.00
C ARG A 54 13.08 -24.82 18.74
N GLN A 55 11.80 -24.63 18.98
CA GLN A 55 11.22 -23.43 19.62
C GLN A 55 11.60 -22.12 18.86
N ILE A 56 11.55 -22.18 17.54
CA ILE A 56 11.84 -21.06 16.65
C ILE A 56 10.54 -20.58 16.00
N LEU A 57 10.34 -19.28 15.97
CA LEU A 57 9.29 -18.63 15.23
C LEU A 57 9.90 -17.91 14.02
N PHE A 58 9.44 -18.24 12.82
CA PHE A 58 9.82 -17.58 11.59
C PHE A 58 8.76 -16.53 11.23
N GLY A 59 9.20 -15.32 10.95
CA GLY A 59 8.34 -14.23 10.51
C GLY A 59 8.78 -13.65 9.18
N ALA A 60 7.83 -13.30 8.31
CA ALA A 60 8.07 -12.64 7.04
C ALA A 60 7.33 -11.29 6.97
N PRO A 61 7.82 -10.26 7.71
CA PRO A 61 7.20 -8.94 7.69
C PRO A 61 7.37 -8.24 6.35
N ASN A 62 6.34 -7.47 5.98
CA ASN A 62 6.24 -6.68 4.78
C ASN A 62 6.08 -5.19 5.13
N TYR A 63 6.84 -4.31 4.47
CA TYR A 63 6.88 -2.88 4.75
C TYR A 63 6.59 -2.03 3.50
N LEU A 64 5.64 -2.45 2.68
CA LEU A 64 5.24 -1.66 1.51
C LEU A 64 4.30 -0.52 1.91
N ALA A 65 4.51 0.64 1.31
CA ALA A 65 3.57 1.75 1.39
C ALA A 65 2.48 1.62 0.32
N PHE A 66 1.26 2.04 0.66
CA PHE A 66 0.11 2.04 -0.23
C PHE A 66 -0.53 3.43 -0.28
N VAL A 67 -1.27 3.68 -1.33
CA VAL A 67 -2.15 4.84 -1.47
C VAL A 67 -3.59 4.36 -1.39
N SER A 68 -4.37 4.93 -0.47
CA SER A 68 -5.81 4.75 -0.39
C SER A 68 -6.51 6.00 -0.90
N ARG A 69 -7.37 5.85 -1.90
CA ARG A 69 -8.12 6.95 -2.49
C ARG A 69 -9.61 6.65 -2.46
N LEU A 70 -10.40 7.62 -2.00
CA LEU A 70 -11.85 7.57 -2.11
C LEU A 70 -12.26 8.02 -3.52
N VAL A 71 -13.04 7.20 -4.19
CA VAL A 71 -13.59 7.48 -5.53
C VAL A 71 -15.10 7.51 -5.41
N LYS A 72 -15.72 8.60 -5.81
CA LYS A 72 -17.18 8.68 -5.81
C LYS A 72 -17.75 7.62 -6.72
N ARG A 73 -18.77 6.94 -6.28
CA ARG A 73 -19.39 5.85 -7.03
C ARG A 73 -19.89 6.29 -8.41
N GLU A 74 -20.37 7.54 -8.50
CA GLU A 74 -20.84 8.16 -9.76
C GLU A 74 -19.71 8.42 -10.77
N ASP A 75 -18.47 8.55 -10.31
CA ASP A 75 -17.29 8.81 -11.16
C ASP A 75 -16.61 7.52 -11.62
N VAL A 76 -17.08 6.36 -11.15
CA VAL A 76 -16.49 5.06 -11.50
C VAL A 76 -17.10 4.57 -12.83
N PRO A 77 -16.29 4.33 -13.89
CA PRO A 77 -16.76 3.75 -15.14
C PRO A 77 -17.41 2.37 -14.91
N GLU A 78 -18.46 2.06 -15.69
CA GLU A 78 -19.16 0.78 -15.60
C GLU A 78 -18.26 -0.43 -15.89
N ASP A 79 -17.24 -0.24 -16.70
CA ASP A 79 -16.23 -1.24 -17.08
C ASP A 79 -15.00 -1.25 -16.15
N ALA A 80 -15.03 -0.47 -15.07
CA ALA A 80 -13.92 -0.41 -14.14
C ALA A 80 -13.63 -1.78 -13.54
N ARG A 81 -12.35 -2.18 -13.59
CA ARG A 81 -11.92 -3.43 -12.99
C ARG A 81 -12.00 -3.33 -11.46
N MET A 82 -12.85 -4.17 -10.90
CA MET A 82 -12.87 -4.37 -9.45
C MET A 82 -11.59 -5.05 -8.99
N GLY A 83 -11.03 -4.55 -7.91
CA GLY A 83 -9.86 -5.15 -7.28
C GLY A 83 -10.18 -6.53 -6.70
N GLY A 84 -9.24 -7.45 -6.86
CA GLY A 84 -9.25 -8.73 -6.18
C GLY A 84 -8.31 -8.69 -4.98
N GLY A 85 -8.82 -8.94 -3.79
CA GLY A 85 -8.01 -8.96 -2.58
C GLY A 85 -7.60 -7.55 -2.09
N GLU A 86 -6.31 -7.29 -2.01
CA GLU A 86 -5.75 -6.12 -1.31
C GLU A 86 -5.36 -4.96 -2.23
N GLN A 87 -5.62 -5.06 -3.53
CA GLN A 87 -5.29 -4.04 -4.53
C GLN A 87 -6.47 -3.73 -5.45
N GLY A 88 -6.42 -2.55 -6.07
CA GLY A 88 -7.41 -2.09 -7.02
C GLY A 88 -8.64 -1.46 -6.37
N LEU A 89 -9.71 -1.36 -7.13
CA LEU A 89 -10.94 -0.69 -6.72
C LEU A 89 -11.82 -1.64 -5.91
N GLN A 90 -12.09 -1.28 -4.67
CA GLN A 90 -12.93 -2.04 -3.73
C GLN A 90 -14.34 -1.45 -3.70
N PRO A 91 -15.38 -2.28 -3.78
CA PRO A 91 -16.76 -1.81 -3.96
C PRO A 91 -17.33 -1.04 -2.77
N ASN A 92 -16.87 -1.29 -1.54
CA ASN A 92 -17.34 -0.64 -0.32
C ASN A 92 -18.88 -0.51 -0.27
N LEU A 93 -19.57 -1.65 -0.29
CA LEU A 93 -21.02 -1.73 -0.45
C LEU A 93 -21.77 -0.93 0.61
N GLY A 94 -22.78 -0.19 0.18
CA GLY A 94 -23.61 0.65 1.06
C GLY A 94 -23.02 2.04 1.34
N ALA A 95 -21.80 2.34 0.90
CA ALA A 95 -21.20 3.66 1.04
C ALA A 95 -21.27 4.46 -0.29
N PRO A 96 -21.26 5.80 -0.22
CA PRO A 96 -21.26 6.65 -1.42
C PRO A 96 -19.93 6.62 -2.17
N TYR A 97 -18.86 6.15 -1.53
CA TYR A 97 -17.51 6.04 -2.10
C TYR A 97 -17.10 4.58 -2.26
N MET A 98 -16.37 4.32 -3.32
CA MET A 98 -15.50 3.16 -3.47
C MET A 98 -14.10 3.51 -2.98
N VAL A 99 -13.26 2.50 -2.77
CA VAL A 99 -11.87 2.70 -2.30
C VAL A 99 -10.91 2.12 -3.32
N SER A 100 -10.02 2.93 -3.87
CA SER A 100 -8.87 2.46 -4.64
C SER A 100 -7.70 2.23 -3.69
N LEU A 101 -7.09 1.07 -3.78
CA LEU A 101 -5.91 0.67 -3.01
C LEU A 101 -4.80 0.27 -3.98
N GLU A 102 -3.70 1.01 -3.94
CA GLU A 102 -2.58 0.78 -4.85
C GLU A 102 -1.25 0.89 -4.11
N PRO A 103 -0.26 0.06 -4.44
CA PRO A 103 1.08 0.22 -3.87
C PRO A 103 1.69 1.55 -4.33
N PHE A 104 2.40 2.21 -3.42
CA PHE A 104 3.06 3.48 -3.73
C PHE A 104 4.36 3.25 -4.49
N LEU A 105 4.27 3.25 -5.81
CA LEU A 105 5.35 2.93 -6.74
C LEU A 105 5.79 4.15 -7.55
N SER A 106 7.05 4.12 -7.94
CA SER A 106 7.62 5.04 -8.91
C SER A 106 7.16 4.71 -10.34
N PRO A 107 7.44 5.59 -11.33
CA PRO A 107 7.18 5.29 -12.75
C PRO A 107 7.88 4.03 -13.27
N LEU A 108 8.96 3.60 -12.62
CA LEU A 108 9.66 2.35 -12.93
C LEU A 108 9.02 1.11 -12.27
N GLY A 109 7.92 1.27 -11.54
CA GLY A 109 7.24 0.18 -10.83
C GLY A 109 7.97 -0.28 -9.57
N LEU A 110 8.88 0.52 -9.02
CA LEU A 110 9.60 0.22 -7.79
C LEU A 110 9.01 0.98 -6.60
N PRO A 111 9.03 0.42 -5.38
CA PRO A 111 8.53 1.15 -4.21
C PRO A 111 9.28 2.46 -3.97
N CYS A 112 8.56 3.53 -3.71
CA CYS A 112 9.11 4.86 -3.43
C CYS A 112 9.77 4.99 -2.05
N GLN A 113 9.87 3.91 -1.33
CA GLN A 113 10.57 3.80 -0.04
C GLN A 113 11.85 2.98 -0.19
N SER A 114 12.83 3.23 0.67
CA SER A 114 14.09 2.48 0.65
C SER A 114 13.87 1.02 1.06
N PRO A 115 14.59 0.07 0.43
CA PRO A 115 14.63 -1.31 0.91
C PRO A 115 15.26 -1.39 2.33
N PRO A 116 15.04 -2.50 3.07
CA PRO A 116 14.31 -3.69 2.62
C PRO A 116 12.79 -3.48 2.67
N TRP A 117 12.08 -4.04 1.69
CA TRP A 117 10.60 -3.99 1.64
C TRP A 117 9.94 -5.15 2.37
N GLY A 118 10.72 -6.08 2.80
CA GLY A 118 10.39 -7.23 3.61
C GLY A 118 11.63 -8.06 3.88
N TYR A 119 11.55 -8.93 4.86
CA TYR A 119 12.64 -9.87 5.18
C TYR A 119 12.08 -11.10 5.90
N VAL A 120 12.90 -12.13 6.02
CA VAL A 120 12.58 -13.29 6.86
C VAL A 120 13.45 -13.21 8.11
N THR A 121 12.84 -13.40 9.24
CA THR A 121 13.49 -13.41 10.55
C THR A 121 13.12 -14.67 11.33
N ALA A 122 13.99 -15.08 12.24
CA ALA A 122 13.80 -16.22 13.13
C ALA A 122 14.27 -15.85 14.54
#